data_ffc6a3a9b199dd5a4a5ff050dd4c4f1a
#
_entry.id   ffc6a3a9b199dd5a4a5ff050dd4c4f1a
#
_cell.length_a   1.000
_cell.length_b   1.000
_cell.length_c   1.000
_cell.angle_alpha   90.00
_cell.angle_beta   90.00
_cell.angle_gamma   90.00
#
_symmetry.space_group_name_H-M   'P 1'
#
loop_
_entity.id
_entity.type
_entity.pdbx_description
1 polymer ?
#
loop_
_entity_poly.entity_id
_entity_poly.type
_entity_poly.pdbx_seq_one_letter_code
_entity_poly.pdbx_strand_id
1 'polypeptide(L)'
;MKNFRKVLNVLSTILLLSATALVVFVFVIRLTGAKPKIFGYYIFNVASDSMTPMLEVNDVILVKQCGGEDVHKGDVITYRGQSGELAGKDITHKVIEEPVKDSGGTIRIKTKGTKDGAIEDPVLTGEQVIGKYVRTLKILSFIFTIFKQWYGLAIFLGVIVLLMGAEIRNLVKLSKKADAIESLSKEQIKEILKQAEEESKSDNNGE
;
A
#
# COMPACT_ATOMS: atom_id res chain seq x y z
N MET A 1 8.22 18.88 27.60
CA MET A 1 9.06 17.81 27.01
C MET A 1 8.51 16.38 27.20
N LYS A 2 7.91 16.00 28.35
CA LYS A 2 7.29 14.65 28.56
C LYS A 2 6.13 14.36 27.62
N ASN A 3 5.24 15.31 27.35
CA ASN A 3 4.08 15.13 26.47
C ASN A 3 4.49 14.99 25.00
N PHE A 4 5.50 15.70 24.54
CA PHE A 4 6.02 15.61 23.18
C PHE A 4 6.59 14.20 22.88
N ARG A 5 7.33 13.61 23.83
CA ARG A 5 7.82 12.23 23.69
C ARG A 5 6.72 11.18 23.68
N LYS A 6 5.63 11.38 24.46
CA LYS A 6 4.46 10.49 24.41
C LYS A 6 3.78 10.55 23.05
N VAL A 7 3.60 11.75 22.51
CA VAL A 7 3.03 11.95 21.17
C VAL A 7 3.89 11.28 20.11
N LEU A 8 5.22 11.46 20.15
CA LEU A 8 6.13 10.80 19.20
C LEU A 8 6.05 9.26 19.28
N ASN A 9 5.99 8.69 20.47
CA ASN A 9 5.88 7.23 20.62
C ASN A 9 4.54 6.71 20.08
N VAL A 10 3.43 7.40 20.36
CA VAL A 10 2.12 7.04 19.79
C VAL A 10 2.14 7.13 18.26
N LEU A 11 2.74 8.19 17.72
CA LEU A 11 2.88 8.35 16.26
C LEU A 11 3.73 7.25 15.63
N SER A 12 4.84 6.85 16.26
CA SER A 12 5.69 5.77 15.75
C SER A 12 4.98 4.42 15.79
N THR A 13 4.22 4.14 16.86
CA THR A 13 3.43 2.90 16.95
C THR A 13 2.33 2.87 15.88
N ILE A 14 1.62 3.98 15.66
CA ILE A 14 0.60 4.09 14.60
C ILE A 14 1.26 3.87 13.22
N LEU A 15 2.42 4.49 12.98
CA LEU A 15 3.17 4.34 11.73
C LEU A 15 3.60 2.88 11.52
N LEU A 16 4.10 2.22 12.54
CA LEU A 16 4.50 0.81 12.46
C LEU A 16 3.30 -0.10 12.16
N LEU A 17 2.19 0.09 12.86
CA LEU A 17 0.97 -0.68 12.64
C LEU A 17 0.41 -0.45 11.22
N SER A 18 0.40 0.80 10.73
CA SER A 18 -0.06 1.11 9.39
C SER A 18 0.86 0.53 8.32
N ALA A 19 2.18 0.55 8.51
CA ALA A 19 3.15 -0.06 7.61
C ALA A 19 2.96 -1.59 7.56
N THR A 20 2.78 -2.23 8.71
CA THR A 20 2.51 -3.67 8.78
C THR A 20 1.21 -4.05 8.09
N ALA A 21 0.13 -3.30 8.33
CA ALA A 21 -1.15 -3.49 7.67
C ALA A 21 -1.04 -3.33 6.15
N LEU A 22 -0.28 -2.34 5.67
CA LEU A 22 -0.02 -2.13 4.25
C LEU A 22 0.73 -3.31 3.62
N VAL A 23 1.76 -3.84 4.30
CA VAL A 23 2.51 -5.00 3.81
C VAL A 23 1.61 -6.22 3.70
N VAL A 24 0.81 -6.51 4.74
CA VAL A 24 -0.16 -7.61 4.73
C VAL A 24 -1.17 -7.43 3.60
N PHE A 25 -1.70 -6.23 3.41
CA PHE A 25 -2.65 -5.91 2.34
C PHE A 25 -2.04 -6.17 0.95
N VAL A 26 -0.83 -5.69 0.69
CA VAL A 26 -0.12 -5.92 -0.58
C VAL A 26 0.15 -7.42 -0.79
N PHE A 27 0.52 -8.14 0.26
CA PHE A 27 0.75 -9.58 0.20
C PHE A 27 -0.53 -10.35 -0.14
N VAL A 28 -1.66 -10.02 0.48
CA VAL A 28 -2.97 -10.61 0.17
C VAL A 28 -3.37 -10.36 -1.28
N ILE A 29 -3.20 -9.13 -1.78
CA ILE A 29 -3.46 -8.81 -3.19
C ILE A 29 -2.58 -9.67 -4.12
N ARG A 30 -1.31 -9.85 -3.78
CA ARG A 30 -0.39 -10.69 -4.57
C ARG A 30 -0.83 -12.15 -4.59
N LEU A 31 -1.28 -12.70 -3.47
CA LEU A 31 -1.73 -14.09 -3.37
C LEU A 31 -3.06 -14.33 -4.10
N THR A 32 -3.99 -13.40 -3.99
CA THR A 32 -5.33 -13.55 -4.58
C THR A 32 -5.40 -13.16 -6.05
N GLY A 33 -4.36 -12.48 -6.58
CA GLY A 33 -4.41 -11.86 -7.91
C GLY A 33 -5.50 -10.79 -8.04
N ALA A 34 -6.07 -10.36 -6.91
CA ALA A 34 -7.14 -9.37 -6.89
C ALA A 34 -6.64 -8.04 -7.47
N LYS A 35 -7.50 -7.41 -8.26
CA LYS A 35 -7.26 -6.06 -8.79
C LYS A 35 -7.95 -5.08 -7.87
N PRO A 36 -7.22 -4.31 -7.07
CA PRO A 36 -7.84 -3.39 -6.13
C PRO A 36 -8.64 -2.35 -6.90
N LYS A 37 -9.94 -2.33 -6.64
CA LYS A 37 -10.87 -1.32 -7.13
C LYS A 37 -11.25 -0.43 -5.95
N ILE A 38 -10.92 0.85 -6.04
CA ILE A 38 -11.17 1.82 -4.99
C ILE A 38 -12.03 2.94 -5.60
N PHE A 39 -13.24 3.12 -5.10
CA PHE A 39 -14.19 4.14 -5.55
C PHE A 39 -14.42 4.18 -7.08
N GLY A 40 -14.45 3.02 -7.73
CA GLY A 40 -14.64 2.93 -9.19
C GLY A 40 -13.37 3.13 -10.02
N TYR A 41 -12.20 3.20 -9.38
CA TYR A 41 -10.91 3.29 -10.04
C TYR A 41 -10.09 2.03 -9.83
N TYR A 42 -9.35 1.65 -10.86
CA TYR A 42 -8.32 0.62 -10.83
C TYR A 42 -6.93 1.26 -10.91
N ILE A 43 -5.95 0.58 -10.34
CA ILE A 43 -4.54 0.96 -10.46
C ILE A 43 -3.83 -0.17 -11.22
N PHE A 44 -3.20 0.18 -12.35
CA PHE A 44 -2.41 -0.75 -13.15
C PHE A 44 -0.98 -0.29 -13.26
N ASN A 45 -0.07 -1.25 -13.45
CA ASN A 45 1.32 -0.98 -13.80
C ASN A 45 1.54 -1.31 -15.28
N VAL A 46 2.16 -0.39 -16.01
CA VAL A 46 2.52 -0.55 -17.42
C VAL A 46 3.70 -1.53 -17.53
N ALA A 47 3.44 -2.69 -18.11
CA ALA A 47 4.41 -3.79 -18.17
C ALA A 47 5.26 -3.81 -19.47
N SER A 48 4.80 -3.14 -20.53
CA SER A 48 5.45 -3.12 -21.85
C SER A 48 5.57 -1.70 -22.38
N ASP A 49 6.37 -1.53 -23.42
CA ASP A 49 6.62 -0.27 -24.09
C ASP A 49 5.64 0.05 -25.24
N SER A 50 4.57 -0.75 -25.39
CA SER A 50 3.59 -0.60 -26.49
C SER A 50 2.90 0.77 -26.52
N MET A 51 2.90 1.49 -25.41
CA MET A 51 2.28 2.81 -25.29
C MET A 51 3.27 3.97 -25.25
N THR A 52 4.54 3.74 -25.54
CA THR A 52 5.53 4.83 -25.65
C THR A 52 5.24 5.72 -26.85
N PRO A 53 5.53 7.02 -26.78
CA PRO A 53 6.07 7.78 -25.64
C PRO A 53 5.01 8.23 -24.61
N MET A 54 3.74 7.89 -24.81
CA MET A 54 2.64 8.35 -23.95
C MET A 54 2.71 7.78 -22.54
N LEU A 55 3.00 6.47 -22.43
CA LEU A 55 3.19 5.76 -21.15
C LEU A 55 4.49 4.99 -21.24
N GLU A 56 5.27 5.02 -20.16
CA GLU A 56 6.54 4.31 -20.05
C GLU A 56 6.41 3.02 -19.24
N VAL A 57 7.34 2.11 -19.45
CA VAL A 57 7.41 0.86 -18.66
C VAL A 57 7.61 1.21 -17.18
N ASN A 58 6.86 0.56 -16.31
CA ASN A 58 6.72 0.79 -14.88
C ASN A 58 5.90 2.03 -14.48
N ASP A 59 5.32 2.76 -15.42
CA ASP A 59 4.32 3.74 -15.05
C ASP A 59 3.16 3.08 -14.30
N VAL A 60 2.74 3.71 -13.22
CA VAL A 60 1.52 3.35 -12.49
C VAL A 60 0.41 4.29 -12.95
N ILE A 61 -0.63 3.71 -13.53
CA ILE A 61 -1.74 4.45 -14.13
C ILE A 61 -3.04 4.27 -13.33
N LEU A 62 -3.81 5.33 -13.27
CA LEU A 62 -5.17 5.34 -12.73
C LEU A 62 -6.16 5.17 -13.87
N VAL A 63 -7.03 4.17 -13.76
CA VAL A 63 -8.04 3.82 -14.75
C VAL A 63 -9.42 3.92 -14.10
N LYS A 64 -10.30 4.74 -14.64
CA LYS A 64 -11.70 4.85 -14.21
C LYS A 64 -12.52 3.79 -14.89
N GLN A 65 -13.26 3.01 -14.11
CA GLN A 65 -14.16 2.00 -14.67
C GLN A 65 -15.20 2.64 -15.61
N CYS A 66 -15.39 2.04 -16.77
CA CYS A 66 -16.46 2.41 -17.70
C CYS A 66 -16.89 1.17 -18.52
N GLY A 67 -18.04 1.26 -19.19
CA GLY A 67 -18.47 0.29 -20.18
C GLY A 67 -17.94 0.64 -21.58
N GLY A 68 -18.16 -0.28 -22.52
CA GLY A 68 -17.80 -0.03 -23.94
C GLY A 68 -18.59 1.11 -24.58
N GLU A 69 -19.78 1.40 -24.08
CA GLU A 69 -20.67 2.48 -24.51
C GLU A 69 -20.12 3.87 -24.20
N ASP A 70 -19.26 3.97 -23.20
CA ASP A 70 -18.65 5.25 -22.80
C ASP A 70 -17.34 5.55 -23.55
N VAL A 71 -16.90 4.62 -24.41
CA VAL A 71 -15.60 4.72 -25.10
C VAL A 71 -15.75 5.47 -26.42
N HIS A 72 -14.81 6.38 -26.69
CA HIS A 72 -14.75 7.19 -27.92
C HIS A 72 -13.37 7.11 -28.58
N LYS A 73 -13.32 7.47 -29.85
CA LYS A 73 -12.04 7.59 -30.58
C LYS A 73 -11.08 8.52 -29.85
N GLY A 74 -9.85 8.08 -29.70
CA GLY A 74 -8.79 8.83 -29.04
C GLY A 74 -8.64 8.50 -27.54
N ASP A 75 -9.64 7.87 -26.93
CA ASP A 75 -9.53 7.39 -25.55
C ASP A 75 -8.40 6.35 -25.41
N VAL A 76 -7.77 6.35 -24.27
CA VAL A 76 -6.87 5.25 -23.86
C VAL A 76 -7.63 4.38 -22.89
N ILE A 77 -7.82 3.13 -23.26
CA ILE A 77 -8.61 2.17 -22.47
C ILE A 77 -7.75 1.02 -22.00
N THR A 78 -8.12 0.47 -20.83
CA THR A 78 -7.62 -0.82 -20.35
C THR A 78 -8.71 -1.86 -20.57
N TYR A 79 -8.34 -2.96 -21.20
CA TYR A 79 -9.27 -4.06 -21.53
C TYR A 79 -8.66 -5.42 -21.25
N ARG A 80 -9.49 -6.45 -21.16
CA ARG A 80 -9.09 -7.84 -21.01
C ARG A 80 -8.93 -8.52 -22.37
N GLY A 81 -7.70 -8.93 -22.68
CA GLY A 81 -7.43 -9.74 -23.87
C GLY A 81 -8.11 -11.10 -23.79
N GLN A 82 -8.70 -11.56 -24.89
CA GLN A 82 -9.42 -12.85 -24.96
C GLN A 82 -8.78 -13.85 -25.92
N SER A 83 -7.85 -13.42 -26.78
CA SER A 83 -7.28 -14.28 -27.82
C SER A 83 -5.77 -14.14 -27.92
N GLY A 84 -5.12 -15.18 -28.48
CA GLY A 84 -3.70 -15.23 -28.75
C GLY A 84 -2.84 -15.02 -27.51
N GLU A 85 -1.71 -14.39 -27.69
CA GLU A 85 -0.75 -14.10 -26.61
C GLU A 85 -1.26 -13.10 -25.56
N LEU A 86 -2.36 -12.41 -25.87
CA LEU A 86 -2.98 -11.40 -25.02
C LEU A 86 -4.04 -11.99 -24.11
N ALA A 87 -4.43 -13.25 -24.31
CA ALA A 87 -5.49 -13.92 -23.54
C ALA A 87 -5.22 -13.82 -22.01
N GLY A 88 -6.23 -13.33 -21.28
CA GLY A 88 -6.16 -13.18 -19.84
C GLY A 88 -5.29 -12.01 -19.32
N LYS A 89 -4.61 -11.29 -20.22
CA LYS A 89 -3.81 -10.11 -19.85
C LYS A 89 -4.67 -8.84 -19.86
N ASP A 90 -4.34 -7.88 -18.98
CA ASP A 90 -4.88 -6.52 -19.04
C ASP A 90 -3.97 -5.68 -19.92
N ILE A 91 -4.55 -5.08 -20.94
CA ILE A 91 -3.87 -4.34 -21.99
C ILE A 91 -4.38 -2.92 -21.97
N THR A 92 -3.47 -1.96 -22.09
CA THR A 92 -3.83 -0.53 -22.16
C THR A 92 -3.38 0.01 -23.51
N HIS A 93 -4.34 0.32 -24.38
CA HIS A 93 -4.07 0.85 -25.72
C HIS A 93 -5.02 2.00 -26.07
N LYS A 94 -4.69 2.72 -27.15
CA LYS A 94 -5.48 3.85 -27.64
C LYS A 94 -6.53 3.38 -28.63
N VAL A 95 -7.75 3.90 -28.50
CA VAL A 95 -8.85 3.69 -29.46
C VAL A 95 -8.59 4.51 -30.73
N ILE A 96 -8.54 3.83 -31.85
CA ILE A 96 -8.15 4.43 -33.16
C ILE A 96 -9.32 4.83 -34.04
N GLU A 97 -10.49 4.20 -33.83
CA GLU A 97 -11.72 4.52 -34.57
C GLU A 97 -12.88 4.67 -33.58
N GLU A 98 -13.95 5.38 -34.00
CA GLU A 98 -15.16 5.46 -33.18
C GLU A 98 -15.78 4.05 -33.03
N PRO A 99 -16.14 3.64 -31.80
CA PRO A 99 -16.79 2.35 -31.59
C PRO A 99 -18.12 2.24 -32.33
N VAL A 100 -18.37 1.08 -32.92
CA VAL A 100 -19.57 0.81 -33.75
C VAL A 100 -20.37 -0.31 -33.11
N LYS A 101 -21.68 -0.18 -33.05
CA LYS A 101 -22.59 -1.28 -32.72
C LYS A 101 -22.84 -2.14 -33.96
N ASP A 102 -22.59 -3.45 -33.85
CA ASP A 102 -22.95 -4.40 -34.89
C ASP A 102 -24.47 -4.68 -34.89
N SER A 103 -24.93 -5.44 -35.87
CA SER A 103 -26.36 -5.78 -36.02
C SER A 103 -26.95 -6.59 -34.84
N GLY A 104 -26.10 -7.20 -34.02
CA GLY A 104 -26.45 -7.86 -32.76
C GLY A 104 -26.43 -6.96 -31.55
N GLY A 105 -26.12 -5.65 -31.68
CA GLY A 105 -26.02 -4.69 -30.59
C GLY A 105 -24.69 -4.73 -29.84
N THR A 106 -23.75 -5.57 -30.25
CA THR A 106 -22.42 -5.66 -29.63
C THR A 106 -21.54 -4.50 -30.08
N ILE A 107 -20.94 -3.80 -29.12
CA ILE A 107 -20.01 -2.71 -29.39
C ILE A 107 -18.67 -3.29 -29.84
N ARG A 108 -18.19 -2.87 -31.01
CA ARG A 108 -16.90 -3.23 -31.58
C ARG A 108 -15.93 -2.06 -31.46
N ILE A 109 -14.75 -2.31 -30.89
CA ILE A 109 -13.74 -1.30 -30.58
C ILE A 109 -12.43 -1.73 -31.21
N LYS A 110 -11.77 -0.81 -31.93
CA LYS A 110 -10.42 -1.00 -32.48
C LYS A 110 -9.42 -0.21 -31.66
N THR A 111 -8.36 -0.86 -31.26
CA THR A 111 -7.28 -0.28 -30.45
C THR A 111 -5.93 -0.56 -31.07
N LYS A 112 -4.95 0.28 -30.68
CA LYS A 112 -3.57 0.18 -31.12
C LYS A 112 -2.65 0.81 -30.07
N GLY A 113 -1.46 0.21 -29.88
CA GLY A 113 -0.40 0.87 -29.11
C GLY A 113 0.06 2.18 -29.76
N THR A 114 0.64 3.07 -28.99
CA THR A 114 1.17 4.35 -29.49
C THR A 114 2.63 4.28 -29.94
N LYS A 115 3.30 3.16 -29.71
CA LYS A 115 4.67 2.93 -30.14
C LYS A 115 4.76 2.90 -31.68
N ASP A 116 5.82 3.49 -32.22
CA ASP A 116 6.09 3.43 -33.65
C ASP A 116 6.16 1.98 -34.12
N GLY A 117 5.48 1.71 -35.27
CA GLY A 117 5.39 0.35 -35.81
C GLY A 117 4.40 -0.58 -35.08
N ALA A 118 3.66 -0.10 -34.07
CA ALA A 118 2.62 -0.92 -33.44
C ALA A 118 1.61 -1.40 -34.49
N ILE A 119 1.10 -2.59 -34.34
CA ILE A 119 0.00 -3.17 -35.14
C ILE A 119 -1.32 -2.99 -34.43
N GLU A 120 -2.42 -3.04 -35.18
CA GLU A 120 -3.76 -3.00 -34.61
C GLU A 120 -4.03 -4.25 -33.79
N ASP A 121 -4.73 -4.07 -32.67
CA ASP A 121 -5.19 -5.20 -31.87
C ASP A 121 -6.36 -5.94 -32.57
N PRO A 122 -6.64 -7.19 -32.23
CA PRO A 122 -7.89 -7.84 -32.60
C PRO A 122 -9.07 -7.00 -32.13
N VAL A 123 -10.12 -6.92 -32.94
CA VAL A 123 -11.34 -6.16 -32.60
C VAL A 123 -11.91 -6.63 -31.25
N LEU A 124 -12.06 -5.68 -30.35
CA LEU A 124 -12.58 -5.91 -29.00
C LEU A 124 -14.11 -5.78 -28.95
N THR A 125 -14.72 -6.44 -27.99
CA THR A 125 -16.12 -6.20 -27.61
C THR A 125 -16.20 -5.24 -26.42
N GLY A 126 -17.29 -4.51 -26.30
CA GLY A 126 -17.50 -3.57 -25.19
C GLY A 126 -17.40 -4.21 -23.81
N GLU A 127 -17.70 -5.51 -23.68
CA GLU A 127 -17.60 -6.29 -22.44
C GLU A 127 -16.16 -6.51 -21.95
N GLN A 128 -15.19 -6.43 -22.87
CA GLN A 128 -13.78 -6.58 -22.56
C GLN A 128 -13.18 -5.33 -21.88
N VAL A 129 -13.88 -4.19 -21.98
CA VAL A 129 -13.42 -2.92 -21.44
C VAL A 129 -13.47 -2.94 -19.92
N ILE A 130 -12.34 -2.62 -19.30
CA ILE A 130 -12.22 -2.47 -17.84
C ILE A 130 -12.44 -1.00 -17.45
N GLY A 131 -11.89 -0.08 -18.27
CA GLY A 131 -12.05 1.34 -18.01
C GLY A 131 -11.13 2.21 -18.85
N LYS A 132 -11.24 3.53 -18.65
CA LYS A 132 -10.47 4.56 -19.33
C LYS A 132 -9.32 5.07 -18.47
N TYR A 133 -8.17 5.28 -19.10
CA TYR A 133 -7.03 5.96 -18.49
C TYR A 133 -7.42 7.38 -18.07
N VAL A 134 -7.04 7.74 -16.85
CA VAL A 134 -7.25 9.08 -16.30
C VAL A 134 -5.93 9.85 -16.23
N ARG A 135 -4.94 9.26 -15.58
CA ARG A 135 -3.61 9.87 -15.42
C ARG A 135 -2.58 8.86 -14.93
N THR A 136 -1.31 9.21 -15.12
CA THR A 136 -0.19 8.52 -14.51
C THR A 136 0.07 9.05 -13.10
N LEU A 137 0.26 8.14 -12.15
CA LEU A 137 0.57 8.43 -10.76
C LEU A 137 2.09 8.44 -10.57
N LYS A 138 2.76 9.53 -10.95
CA LYS A 138 4.24 9.62 -11.02
C LYS A 138 4.94 9.26 -9.72
N ILE A 139 4.41 9.64 -8.55
CA ILE A 139 4.98 9.28 -7.24
C ILE A 139 4.93 7.77 -7.03
N LEU A 140 3.79 7.13 -7.36
CA LEU A 140 3.65 5.68 -7.28
C LEU A 140 4.55 4.96 -8.29
N SER A 141 4.67 5.49 -9.50
CA SER A 141 5.59 4.97 -10.53
C SER A 141 7.03 4.96 -10.03
N PHE A 142 7.48 6.07 -9.43
CA PHE A 142 8.82 6.18 -8.84
C PHE A 142 9.04 5.16 -7.71
N ILE A 143 8.09 5.07 -6.78
CA ILE A 143 8.13 4.09 -5.68
C ILE A 143 8.17 2.68 -6.25
N PHE A 144 7.28 2.35 -7.19
CA PHE A 144 7.21 1.04 -7.81
C PHE A 144 8.52 0.66 -8.50
N THR A 145 9.15 1.60 -9.23
CA THR A 145 10.44 1.39 -9.90
C THR A 145 11.55 1.06 -8.91
N ILE A 146 11.62 1.77 -7.76
CA ILE A 146 12.60 1.47 -6.70
C ILE A 146 12.38 0.06 -6.15
N PHE A 147 11.13 -0.29 -5.81
CA PHE A 147 10.81 -1.59 -5.21
C PHE A 147 10.94 -2.77 -6.18
N LYS A 148 10.89 -2.54 -7.49
CA LYS A 148 11.13 -3.57 -8.50
C LYS A 148 12.61 -3.96 -8.57
N GLN A 149 13.51 -3.07 -8.19
CA GLN A 149 14.94 -3.34 -8.14
C GLN A 149 15.28 -4.17 -6.89
N TRP A 150 16.29 -5.03 -6.98
CA TRP A 150 16.72 -5.89 -5.87
C TRP A 150 17.11 -5.10 -4.59
N TYR A 151 17.69 -3.90 -4.76
CA TYR A 151 18.06 -3.03 -3.64
C TYR A 151 16.85 -2.36 -2.96
N GLY A 152 15.73 -2.23 -3.66
CA GLY A 152 14.51 -1.65 -3.09
C GLY A 152 13.98 -2.47 -1.91
N LEU A 153 13.99 -3.80 -2.05
CA LEU A 153 13.63 -4.70 -0.95
C LEU A 153 14.62 -4.57 0.22
N ALA A 154 15.92 -4.47 -0.07
CA ALA A 154 16.94 -4.31 0.97
C ALA A 154 16.78 -3.00 1.74
N ILE A 155 16.53 -1.88 1.04
CA ILE A 155 16.25 -0.57 1.67
C ILE A 155 15.00 -0.68 2.56
N PHE A 156 13.92 -1.28 2.06
CA PHE A 156 12.68 -1.45 2.80
C PHE A 156 12.88 -2.27 4.09
N LEU A 157 13.55 -3.41 3.99
CA LEU A 157 13.88 -4.24 5.15
C LEU A 157 14.79 -3.48 6.13
N GLY A 158 15.76 -2.73 5.64
CA GLY A 158 16.63 -1.90 6.47
C GLY A 158 15.84 -0.85 7.27
N VAL A 159 14.89 -0.17 6.63
CA VAL A 159 13.99 0.79 7.31
C VAL A 159 13.14 0.10 8.38
N ILE A 160 12.56 -1.07 8.08
CA ILE A 160 11.80 -1.85 9.08
C ILE A 160 12.67 -2.20 10.28
N VAL A 161 13.88 -2.72 10.07
CA VAL A 161 14.81 -3.09 11.15
C VAL A 161 15.17 -1.87 12.00
N LEU A 162 15.41 -0.72 11.40
CA LEU A 162 15.69 0.53 12.12
C LEU A 162 14.49 0.98 12.96
N LEU A 163 13.29 0.93 12.41
CA LEU A 163 12.06 1.28 13.13
C LEU A 163 11.79 0.32 14.29
N MET A 164 11.90 -0.99 14.06
CA MET A 164 11.77 -1.99 15.10
C MET A 164 12.84 -1.83 16.20
N GLY A 165 14.09 -1.58 15.82
CA GLY A 165 15.16 -1.33 16.79
C GLY A 165 14.93 -0.07 17.63
N ALA A 166 14.31 0.96 17.07
CA ALA A 166 13.91 2.14 17.81
C ALA A 166 12.79 1.84 18.83
N GLU A 167 11.76 1.08 18.41
CA GLU A 167 10.67 0.68 19.30
C GLU A 167 11.13 -0.26 20.43
N ILE A 168 11.96 -1.25 20.12
CA ILE A 168 12.53 -2.15 21.12
C ILE A 168 13.32 -1.34 22.18
N ARG A 169 14.15 -0.38 21.75
CA ARG A 169 14.87 0.50 22.68
C ARG A 169 13.94 1.32 23.57
N ASN A 170 12.82 1.81 23.01
CA ASN A 170 11.82 2.53 23.78
C ASN A 170 11.13 1.64 24.81
N LEU A 171 10.75 0.43 24.42
CA LEU A 171 10.13 -0.57 25.31
C LEU A 171 11.08 -0.97 26.45
N VAL A 172 12.35 -1.25 26.16
CA VAL A 172 13.35 -1.58 27.17
C VAL A 172 13.57 -0.43 28.16
N LYS A 173 13.58 0.82 27.69
CA LYS A 173 13.67 2.00 28.59
C LYS A 173 12.43 2.14 29.48
N LEU A 174 11.24 1.83 28.96
CA LEU A 174 10.00 1.89 29.74
C LEU A 174 9.96 0.76 30.78
N SER A 175 10.36 -0.46 30.42
CA SER A 175 10.47 -1.59 31.34
C SER A 175 11.42 -1.29 32.49
N LYS A 176 12.66 -0.89 32.20
CA LYS A 176 13.64 -0.52 33.24
C LYS A 176 13.13 0.60 34.16
N LYS A 177 12.34 1.53 33.64
CA LYS A 177 11.77 2.60 34.45
C LYS A 177 10.62 2.09 35.32
N ALA A 178 9.83 1.15 34.85
CA ALA A 178 8.77 0.50 35.62
C ALA A 178 9.39 -0.32 36.78
N ASP A 179 10.43 -1.10 36.48
CA ASP A 179 11.15 -1.93 37.47
C ASP A 179 11.77 -1.04 38.57
N ALA A 180 12.37 0.11 38.19
CA ALA A 180 12.93 1.06 39.15
C ALA A 180 11.86 1.70 40.05
N ILE A 181 10.68 2.03 39.51
CA ILE A 181 9.57 2.58 40.30
C ILE A 181 9.03 1.51 41.26
N GLU A 182 8.90 0.27 40.83
CA GLU A 182 8.44 -0.84 41.65
C GLU A 182 9.41 -1.14 42.79
N SER A 183 10.71 -1.12 42.53
CA SER A 183 11.73 -1.33 43.57
C SER A 183 11.72 -0.23 44.63
N LEU A 184 11.61 1.06 44.21
CA LEU A 184 11.51 2.18 45.15
C LEU A 184 10.24 2.11 46.01
N SER A 185 9.10 1.74 45.41
CA SER A 185 7.84 1.58 46.12
C SER A 185 7.91 0.46 47.17
N LYS A 186 8.55 -0.68 46.85
CA LYS A 186 8.75 -1.80 47.81
C LYS A 186 9.65 -1.40 48.98
N GLU A 187 10.70 -0.61 48.73
CA GLU A 187 11.61 -0.15 49.75
C GLU A 187 10.94 0.83 50.70
N GLN A 188 10.15 1.77 50.16
CA GLN A 188 9.35 2.71 50.97
C GLN A 188 8.31 1.99 51.84
N ILE A 189 7.61 1.02 51.29
CA ILE A 189 6.63 0.20 52.07
C ILE A 189 7.32 -0.54 53.19
N LYS A 190 8.49 -1.12 52.93
CA LYS A 190 9.27 -1.86 53.96
C LYS A 190 9.74 -0.93 55.09
N GLU A 191 10.14 0.29 54.77
CA GLU A 191 10.55 1.31 55.74
C GLU A 191 9.38 1.78 56.59
N ILE A 192 8.22 2.01 56.03
CA ILE A 192 6.98 2.37 56.76
C ILE A 192 6.56 1.22 57.69
N LEU A 193 6.60 -0.03 57.25
CA LEU A 193 6.27 -1.19 58.06
C LEU A 193 7.23 -1.32 59.25
N LYS A 194 8.51 -1.07 59.05
CA LYS A 194 9.50 -1.08 60.13
C LYS A 194 9.29 -0.02 61.18
N GLN A 195 8.94 1.21 60.77
CA GLN A 195 8.60 2.31 61.64
C GLN A 195 7.33 1.99 62.47
N ALA A 196 6.30 1.43 61.85
CA ALA A 196 5.07 1.03 62.54
C ALA A 196 5.31 -0.11 63.57
N GLU A 197 6.21 -1.04 63.25
CA GLU A 197 6.61 -2.10 64.21
C GLU A 197 7.40 -1.56 65.42
N GLU A 198 8.26 -0.56 65.19
CA GLU A 198 9.04 0.10 66.24
C GLU A 198 8.14 0.93 67.16
N GLU A 199 7.16 1.68 66.61
CA GLU A 199 6.15 2.41 67.38
C GLU A 199 5.27 1.49 68.23
N SER A 200 4.78 0.38 67.63
CA SER A 200 3.98 -0.65 68.36
C SER A 200 4.73 -1.29 69.51
N LYS A 201 6.04 -1.46 69.40
CA LYS A 201 6.89 -2.00 70.49
C LYS A 201 7.18 -0.98 71.57
N SER A 202 7.21 0.31 71.22
CA SER A 202 7.39 1.40 72.19
C SER A 202 6.14 1.59 73.08
N ASP A 203 4.95 1.48 72.51
CA ASP A 203 3.70 1.59 73.25
C ASP A 203 3.43 0.41 74.18
N ASN A 204 3.93 -0.79 73.85
CA ASN A 204 3.75 -1.98 74.66
C ASN A 204 4.77 -2.13 75.83
N ASN A 205 5.82 -1.29 75.88
CA ASN A 205 6.81 -1.27 76.95
C ASN A 205 6.60 -0.08 77.93
N GLY A 206 5.51 0.66 77.80
CA GLY A 206 5.17 1.82 78.64
C GLY A 206 4.08 1.60 79.68
N GLU A 207 3.58 0.36 79.86
CA GLU A 207 2.68 -0.04 80.96
C GLU A 207 3.53 -0.88 82.01
#